data_290eb2201f366fa1b21cfd3ad0dc5bda
#
_entry.id   290eb2201f366fa1b21cfd3ad0dc5bda
#
_cell.length_a   1.000
_cell.length_b   1.000
_cell.length_c   1.000
_cell.angle_alpha   90.00
_cell.angle_beta   90.00
_cell.angle_gamma   90.00
#
_symmetry.space_group_name_H-M   'P 1'
#
loop_
_entity.id
_entity.type
_entity.pdbx_description
1 polymer ?
#
loop_
_entity_poly.entity_id
_entity_poly.type
_entity_poly.pdbx_seq_one_letter_code
_entity_poly.pdbx_strand_id
1 'polypeptide(L)'
;MKTFFACLTAAALCLSLCACTASGSSSVPASSSEVVEPTAAPTAAPTENPSASAAPDTTLSVSLTEALNGTVAFAADTAGGSLKTAQASAALVQVLAAEGVPAGLTEGAAGWKATLTADQLTLLSLNWQGVSQLSRDIAADPASQQGLLETAGVETDFTAMDLSGISAAMDSLDAALLD
;
A
#
# COMPACT_ATOMS: atom_id res chain seq x y z
N MET A 1 5.05 -35.02 -33.44
CA MET A 1 4.53 -36.06 -32.52
C MET A 1 3.98 -35.38 -31.32
N LYS A 2 2.71 -35.64 -31.06
CA LYS A 2 1.85 -35.02 -30.06
C LYS A 2 2.14 -35.60 -28.69
N THR A 3 2.21 -34.78 -27.65
CA THR A 3 1.76 -35.19 -26.32
C THR A 3 1.29 -33.99 -25.53
N PHE A 4 -0.02 -33.92 -25.39
CA PHE A 4 -0.77 -33.10 -24.45
C PHE A 4 -0.54 -33.62 -23.02
N PHE A 5 -0.20 -32.76 -22.09
CA PHE A 5 -0.45 -33.03 -20.68
C PHE A 5 -1.29 -31.89 -20.11
N ALA A 6 -2.58 -32.15 -20.08
CA ALA A 6 -3.51 -31.43 -19.25
C ALA A 6 -3.36 -31.95 -17.81
N CYS A 7 -2.98 -31.13 -16.88
CA CYS A 7 -3.13 -31.43 -15.46
C CYS A 7 -3.98 -30.35 -14.82
N LEU A 8 -5.25 -30.72 -14.70
CA LEU A 8 -6.30 -30.02 -13.98
C LEU A 8 -6.11 -30.34 -12.49
N THR A 9 -5.77 -29.37 -11.67
CA THR A 9 -5.90 -29.52 -10.21
C THR A 9 -6.74 -28.39 -9.65
N ALA A 10 -8.00 -28.73 -9.43
CA ALA A 10 -8.91 -27.95 -8.59
C ALA A 10 -8.42 -28.03 -7.13
N ALA A 11 -8.14 -26.91 -6.52
CA ALA A 11 -7.92 -26.82 -5.07
C ALA A 11 -9.05 -26.01 -4.44
N ALA A 12 -9.69 -26.66 -3.51
CA ALA A 12 -10.90 -26.29 -2.82
C ALA A 12 -10.73 -25.05 -1.92
N LEU A 13 -11.74 -24.20 -1.98
CA LEU A 13 -12.01 -23.16 -0.98
C LEU A 13 -12.31 -23.80 0.38
N CYS A 14 -11.57 -23.42 1.39
CA CYS A 14 -12.02 -23.54 2.79
C CYS A 14 -12.35 -22.15 3.33
N LEU A 15 -13.63 -21.82 3.29
CA LEU A 15 -14.21 -20.75 4.10
C LEU A 15 -14.26 -21.21 5.56
N SER A 16 -13.55 -20.52 6.44
CA SER A 16 -13.79 -20.61 7.87
C SER A 16 -14.38 -19.29 8.36
N LEU A 17 -15.69 -19.27 8.47
CA LEU A 17 -16.43 -18.28 9.26
C LEU A 17 -16.22 -18.61 10.74
N CYS A 18 -15.64 -17.71 11.50
CA CYS A 18 -15.75 -17.70 12.95
C CYS A 18 -16.54 -16.47 13.37
N ALA A 19 -17.83 -16.69 13.64
CA ALA A 19 -18.69 -15.74 14.34
C ALA A 19 -18.46 -15.92 15.84
N CYS A 20 -18.09 -14.85 16.54
CA CYS A 20 -18.22 -14.77 17.99
C CYS A 20 -19.08 -13.56 18.33
N THR A 21 -20.33 -13.86 18.66
CA THR A 21 -21.24 -13.01 19.39
C THR A 21 -20.91 -13.09 20.88
N ALA A 22 -20.76 -11.96 21.54
CA ALA A 22 -20.92 -11.87 22.98
C ALA A 22 -21.63 -10.57 23.33
N SER A 23 -22.86 -10.73 23.74
CA SER A 23 -23.72 -9.76 24.42
C SER A 23 -23.19 -9.45 25.82
N GLY A 24 -23.34 -8.20 26.26
CA GLY A 24 -23.12 -7.80 27.65
C GLY A 24 -23.87 -6.51 27.93
N SER A 25 -25.09 -6.66 28.39
CA SER A 25 -25.97 -5.60 28.92
C SER A 25 -25.58 -5.17 30.31
N SER A 26 -26.06 -4.00 30.67
CA SER A 26 -26.35 -3.42 32.01
C SER A 26 -25.47 -2.22 32.34
N SER A 27 -25.92 -1.14 32.85
CA SER A 27 -27.21 -0.63 33.33
C SER A 27 -27.01 0.83 33.69
N VAL A 28 -28.06 1.63 33.47
CA VAL A 28 -28.21 3.00 33.98
C VAL A 28 -28.48 2.97 35.48
N PRO A 29 -28.16 3.99 36.27
CA PRO A 29 -29.24 4.84 36.75
C PRO A 29 -28.97 6.35 36.68
N ALA A 30 -30.11 7.03 36.57
CA ALA A 30 -30.29 8.45 36.59
C ALA A 30 -30.25 9.02 38.02
N SER A 31 -30.02 10.31 38.10
CA SER A 31 -30.55 11.37 39.01
C SER A 31 -29.44 12.42 39.20
N SER A 32 -29.64 13.69 39.28
CA SER A 32 -30.77 14.58 39.43
C SER A 32 -30.30 15.99 39.13
N SER A 33 -31.21 16.79 38.68
CA SER A 33 -31.34 18.25 38.63
C SER A 33 -30.50 19.07 39.62
N GLU A 34 -29.89 20.15 39.11
CA GLU A 34 -30.05 21.47 39.74
C GLU A 34 -29.85 22.58 38.73
N VAL A 35 -30.88 23.43 38.68
CA VAL A 35 -31.04 24.63 37.91
C VAL A 35 -30.39 25.79 38.63
N VAL A 36 -29.50 26.53 38.00
CA VAL A 36 -29.21 27.93 38.29
C VAL A 36 -28.91 28.68 37.00
N GLU A 37 -29.79 29.57 36.62
CA GLU A 37 -29.68 30.67 35.63
C GLU A 37 -29.51 31.99 36.38
N PRO A 38 -29.21 33.14 35.76
CA PRO A 38 -28.23 33.47 34.70
C PRO A 38 -27.28 34.59 35.16
N THR A 39 -26.19 34.79 34.51
CA THR A 39 -25.53 36.12 34.47
C THR A 39 -24.90 36.36 33.10
N ALA A 40 -25.35 37.46 32.51
CA ALA A 40 -24.99 37.91 31.18
C ALA A 40 -23.60 38.52 31.08
N ALA A 41 -22.95 38.26 29.94
CA ALA A 41 -22.00 39.06 29.17
C ALA A 41 -20.59 39.38 29.77
N PRO A 42 -19.53 39.50 28.95
CA PRO A 42 -19.56 40.16 27.65
C PRO A 42 -18.97 39.36 26.48
N THR A 43 -19.46 39.70 25.31
CA THR A 43 -18.96 39.39 23.98
C THR A 43 -17.44 39.58 23.87
N ALA A 44 -16.70 38.50 23.78
CA ALA A 44 -15.34 38.47 23.23
C ALA A 44 -15.45 38.09 21.76
N ALA A 45 -14.89 38.93 20.88
CA ALA A 45 -14.77 38.70 19.44
C ALA A 45 -14.17 37.33 19.15
N PRO A 46 -14.58 36.63 18.10
CA PRO A 46 -13.92 35.43 17.66
C PRO A 46 -12.51 35.81 17.22
N THR A 47 -11.50 35.44 18.02
CA THR A 47 -10.12 35.37 17.57
C THR A 47 -10.09 34.31 16.50
N GLU A 48 -9.92 34.73 15.27
CA GLU A 48 -9.57 33.82 14.15
C GLU A 48 -8.34 33.03 14.60
N ASN A 49 -8.58 31.79 14.91
CA ASN A 49 -7.53 30.81 15.15
C ASN A 49 -6.76 30.69 13.84
N PRO A 50 -5.45 31.00 13.77
CA PRO A 50 -4.68 30.79 12.56
C PRO A 50 -4.86 29.31 12.20
N SER A 51 -5.40 29.08 11.00
CA SER A 51 -5.54 27.77 10.38
C SER A 51 -4.27 26.97 10.69
N ALA A 52 -4.40 26.00 11.58
CA ALA A 52 -3.34 25.03 11.80
C ALA A 52 -3.10 24.43 10.42
N SER A 53 -1.94 24.72 9.83
CA SER A 53 -1.45 24.04 8.65
C SER A 53 -1.54 22.55 9.00
N ALA A 54 -2.48 21.85 8.38
CA ALA A 54 -2.60 20.42 8.56
C ALA A 54 -1.22 19.84 8.23
N ALA A 55 -0.62 19.15 9.18
CA ALA A 55 0.59 18.38 8.91
C ALA A 55 0.29 17.49 7.69
N PRO A 56 1.22 17.37 6.73
CA PRO A 56 1.00 16.51 5.56
C PRO A 56 0.59 15.13 6.06
N ASP A 57 -0.49 14.62 5.48
CA ASP A 57 -0.97 13.27 5.81
C ASP A 57 0.09 12.28 5.31
N THR A 58 0.89 11.75 6.25
CA THR A 58 2.00 10.83 5.95
C THR A 58 1.54 9.39 5.81
N THR A 59 0.22 9.18 5.82
CA THR A 59 -0.37 7.85 5.68
C THR A 59 -0.38 7.46 4.20
N LEU A 60 0.22 6.32 3.86
CA LEU A 60 0.11 5.74 2.53
C LEU A 60 -1.34 5.38 2.22
N SER A 61 -1.73 5.46 0.94
CA SER A 61 -3.02 4.93 0.49
C SER A 61 -3.09 3.41 0.73
N VAL A 62 -4.31 2.89 0.79
CA VAL A 62 -4.53 1.44 0.92
C VAL A 62 -3.91 0.70 -0.26
N SER A 63 -4.12 1.20 -1.49
CA SER A 63 -3.60 0.59 -2.71
C SER A 63 -2.07 0.55 -2.73
N LEU A 64 -1.41 1.65 -2.30
CA LEU A 64 0.04 1.70 -2.24
C LEU A 64 0.59 0.78 -1.14
N THR A 65 -0.09 0.70 0.00
CA THR A 65 0.26 -0.25 1.07
C THR A 65 0.13 -1.69 0.60
N GLU A 66 -0.90 -2.04 -0.16
CA GLU A 66 -1.09 -3.37 -0.75
C GLU A 66 0.00 -3.68 -1.78
N ALA A 67 0.37 -2.73 -2.64
CA ALA A 67 1.46 -2.89 -3.59
C ALA A 67 2.80 -3.14 -2.89
N LEU A 68 3.10 -2.39 -1.82
CA LEU A 68 4.28 -2.61 -0.98
C LEU A 68 4.25 -3.96 -0.27
N ASN A 69 3.10 -4.40 0.26
CA ASN A 69 2.94 -5.73 0.84
C ASN A 69 3.23 -6.84 -0.18
N GLY A 70 2.91 -6.62 -1.45
CA GLY A 70 3.27 -7.51 -2.55
C GLY A 70 4.78 -7.76 -2.64
N THR A 71 5.62 -6.80 -2.27
CA THR A 71 7.10 -6.93 -2.33
C THR A 71 7.67 -7.85 -1.26
N VAL A 72 6.97 -8.07 -0.16
CA VAL A 72 7.38 -8.94 0.96
C VAL A 72 6.60 -10.26 1.01
N ALA A 73 5.81 -10.55 -0.03
CA ALA A 73 4.97 -11.75 -0.09
C ALA A 73 5.64 -12.96 -0.75
N PHE A 74 6.88 -12.82 -1.25
CA PHE A 74 7.61 -13.88 -1.96
C PHE A 74 9.11 -13.79 -1.65
N ALA A 75 9.85 -14.85 -2.03
CA ALA A 75 11.32 -14.84 -2.03
C ALA A 75 11.81 -14.82 -3.49
N ALA A 76 12.60 -13.83 -3.85
CA ALA A 76 13.04 -13.60 -5.24
C ALA A 76 14.00 -14.70 -5.77
N ASP A 77 14.68 -15.41 -4.89
CA ASP A 77 15.60 -16.50 -5.19
C ASP A 77 14.91 -17.84 -5.49
N THR A 78 13.57 -17.88 -5.41
CA THR A 78 12.79 -19.09 -5.70
C THR A 78 12.42 -19.23 -7.16
N ALA A 79 12.06 -20.45 -7.58
CA ALA A 79 11.53 -20.68 -8.92
C ALA A 79 10.28 -19.80 -9.17
N GLY A 80 10.35 -18.96 -10.20
CA GLY A 80 9.29 -17.98 -10.51
C GLY A 80 9.46 -16.64 -9.76
N GLY A 81 10.51 -16.43 -9.00
CA GLY A 81 10.76 -15.17 -8.28
C GLY A 81 10.83 -13.96 -9.23
N SER A 82 11.41 -14.10 -10.42
CA SER A 82 11.44 -13.04 -11.43
C SER A 82 10.04 -12.62 -11.92
N LEU A 83 9.12 -13.57 -12.06
CA LEU A 83 7.74 -13.27 -12.44
C LEU A 83 6.99 -12.56 -11.30
N LYS A 84 7.25 -12.94 -10.05
CA LYS A 84 6.69 -12.26 -8.88
C LYS A 84 7.27 -10.85 -8.70
N THR A 85 8.56 -10.67 -8.99
CA THR A 85 9.17 -9.33 -9.04
C THR A 85 8.48 -8.47 -10.10
N ALA A 86 8.21 -9.02 -11.29
CA ALA A 86 7.50 -8.30 -12.34
C ALA A 86 6.07 -7.92 -11.92
N GLN A 87 5.34 -8.83 -11.27
CA GLN A 87 4.00 -8.55 -10.73
C GLN A 87 4.03 -7.44 -9.67
N ALA A 88 4.96 -7.51 -8.71
CA ALA A 88 5.10 -6.51 -7.66
C ALA A 88 5.49 -5.14 -8.21
N SER A 89 6.44 -5.08 -9.15
CA SER A 89 6.86 -3.85 -9.83
C SER A 89 5.72 -3.23 -10.62
N ALA A 90 4.98 -4.04 -11.38
CA ALA A 90 3.83 -3.58 -12.15
C ALA A 90 2.73 -3.00 -11.25
N ALA A 91 2.40 -3.69 -10.15
CA ALA A 91 1.40 -3.21 -9.18
C ALA A 91 1.82 -1.87 -8.57
N LEU A 92 3.08 -1.72 -8.20
CA LEU A 92 3.61 -0.48 -7.63
C LEU A 92 3.57 0.68 -8.64
N VAL A 93 4.03 0.45 -9.87
CA VAL A 93 3.99 1.45 -10.94
C VAL A 93 2.55 1.84 -11.27
N GLN A 94 1.64 0.87 -11.37
CA GLN A 94 0.24 1.12 -11.66
C GLN A 94 -0.43 2.01 -10.60
N VAL A 95 -0.20 1.74 -9.32
CA VAL A 95 -0.76 2.55 -8.22
C VAL A 95 -0.19 3.96 -8.25
N LEU A 96 1.13 4.11 -8.37
CA LEU A 96 1.78 5.42 -8.41
C LEU A 96 1.39 6.24 -9.65
N ALA A 97 1.17 5.59 -10.80
CA ALA A 97 0.68 6.27 -12.00
C ALA A 97 -0.78 6.70 -11.88
N ALA A 98 -1.63 5.89 -11.21
CA ALA A 98 -3.05 6.15 -11.06
C ALA A 98 -3.35 7.20 -9.98
N GLU A 99 -2.67 7.14 -8.85
CA GLU A 99 -2.92 8.00 -7.69
C GLU A 99 -1.99 9.22 -7.66
N GLY A 100 -0.90 9.20 -8.43
CA GLY A 100 0.19 10.15 -8.34
C GLY A 100 1.15 9.83 -7.18
N VAL A 101 2.27 10.56 -7.14
CA VAL A 101 3.25 10.41 -6.05
C VAL A 101 2.77 11.19 -4.82
N PRO A 102 2.46 10.53 -3.70
CA PRO A 102 1.94 11.22 -2.52
C PRO A 102 3.01 12.11 -1.87
N ALA A 103 2.59 13.27 -1.38
CA ALA A 103 3.41 14.07 -0.50
C ALA A 103 3.69 13.27 0.79
N GLY A 104 4.94 13.17 1.22
CA GLY A 104 5.31 12.38 2.40
C GLY A 104 5.45 10.88 2.12
N LEU A 105 5.70 10.50 0.86
CA LEU A 105 5.92 9.10 0.47
C LEU A 105 7.04 8.44 1.28
N THR A 106 8.14 9.14 1.51
CA THR A 106 9.30 8.66 2.28
C THR A 106 8.91 8.32 3.73
N GLU A 107 8.22 9.26 4.40
CA GLU A 107 7.78 9.09 5.78
C GLU A 107 6.72 7.99 5.90
N GLY A 108 5.79 7.93 4.95
CA GLY A 108 4.76 6.89 4.90
C GLY A 108 5.37 5.50 4.69
N ALA A 109 6.34 5.37 3.78
CA ALA A 109 7.04 4.11 3.51
C ALA A 109 7.90 3.68 4.70
N ALA A 110 8.59 4.61 5.38
CA ALA A 110 9.32 4.31 6.60
C ALA A 110 8.39 3.85 7.73
N GLY A 111 7.22 4.49 7.85
CA GLY A 111 6.16 4.07 8.78
C GLY A 111 5.66 2.66 8.48
N TRP A 112 5.40 2.33 7.20
CA TRP A 112 5.02 0.99 6.78
C TRP A 112 6.13 -0.03 7.09
N LYS A 113 7.39 0.26 6.74
CA LYS A 113 8.55 -0.60 7.04
C LYS A 113 8.64 -0.93 8.54
N ALA A 114 8.36 0.04 9.41
CA ALA A 114 8.39 -0.16 10.85
C ALA A 114 7.31 -1.13 11.38
N THR A 115 6.28 -1.42 10.59
CA THR A 115 5.24 -2.41 10.94
C THR A 115 5.58 -3.84 10.54
N LEU A 116 6.65 -4.04 9.75
CA LEU A 116 7.02 -5.35 9.22
C LEU A 116 7.64 -6.24 10.29
N THR A 117 7.37 -7.54 10.19
CA THR A 117 8.05 -8.57 10.97
C THR A 117 9.52 -8.76 10.51
N ALA A 118 10.34 -9.42 11.32
CA ALA A 118 11.72 -9.71 10.97
C ALA A 118 11.85 -10.53 9.66
N ASP A 119 10.94 -11.48 9.45
CA ASP A 119 10.91 -12.29 8.22
C ASP A 119 10.55 -11.43 7.00
N GLN A 120 9.57 -10.53 7.14
CA GLN A 120 9.20 -9.60 6.07
C GLN A 120 10.31 -8.58 5.76
N LEU A 121 11.03 -8.10 6.77
CA LEU A 121 12.20 -7.24 6.56
C LEU A 121 13.31 -7.97 5.78
N THR A 122 13.51 -9.26 6.06
CA THR A 122 14.43 -10.09 5.28
C THR A 122 13.98 -10.21 3.83
N LEU A 123 12.69 -10.49 3.59
CA LEU A 123 12.14 -10.56 2.22
C LEU A 123 12.22 -9.21 1.51
N LEU A 124 11.95 -8.10 2.21
CA LEU A 124 12.11 -6.76 1.67
C LEU A 124 13.53 -6.53 1.19
N SER A 125 14.53 -6.83 2.01
CA SER A 125 15.94 -6.64 1.66
C SER A 125 16.38 -7.47 0.46
N LEU A 126 15.82 -8.66 0.28
CA LEU A 126 16.11 -9.56 -0.85
C LEU A 126 15.41 -9.11 -2.15
N ASN A 127 14.20 -8.60 -2.05
CA ASN A 127 13.35 -8.35 -3.21
C ASN A 127 13.40 -6.90 -3.70
N TRP A 128 13.59 -5.94 -2.78
CA TRP A 128 13.35 -4.53 -3.07
C TRP A 128 14.21 -3.99 -4.20
N GLN A 129 15.49 -4.33 -4.24
CA GLN A 129 16.38 -3.87 -5.31
C GLN A 129 15.87 -4.27 -6.70
N GLY A 130 15.40 -5.53 -6.84
CA GLY A 130 14.84 -6.02 -8.10
C GLY A 130 13.52 -5.33 -8.45
N VAL A 131 12.64 -5.14 -7.48
CA VAL A 131 11.36 -4.44 -7.67
C VAL A 131 11.59 -2.97 -8.04
N SER A 132 12.46 -2.27 -7.32
CA SER A 132 12.78 -0.86 -7.57
C SER A 132 13.39 -0.66 -8.96
N GLN A 133 14.37 -1.49 -9.33
CA GLN A 133 15.01 -1.41 -10.66
C GLN A 133 13.99 -1.67 -11.77
N LEU A 134 13.22 -2.75 -11.69
CA LEU A 134 12.24 -3.07 -12.73
C LEU A 134 11.12 -2.02 -12.81
N SER A 135 10.72 -1.41 -11.70
CA SER A 135 9.77 -0.30 -11.71
C SER A 135 10.30 0.91 -12.50
N ARG A 136 11.59 1.22 -12.36
CA ARG A 136 12.26 2.26 -13.17
C ARG A 136 12.35 1.87 -14.65
N ASP A 137 12.66 0.60 -14.94
CA ASP A 137 12.76 0.10 -16.31
C ASP A 137 11.39 0.14 -17.00
N ILE A 138 10.31 -0.21 -16.30
CA ILE A 138 8.92 -0.05 -16.81
C ILE A 138 8.63 1.43 -17.09
N ALA A 139 9.03 2.32 -16.20
CA ALA A 139 8.77 3.75 -16.36
C ALA A 139 9.60 4.37 -17.50
N ALA A 140 10.82 3.90 -17.71
CA ALA A 140 11.72 4.42 -18.74
C ALA A 140 11.38 3.92 -20.16
N ASP A 141 11.05 2.65 -20.28
CA ASP A 141 10.70 2.00 -21.56
C ASP A 141 9.70 0.86 -21.35
N PRO A 142 8.40 1.20 -21.18
CA PRO A 142 7.37 0.20 -20.91
C PRO A 142 7.21 -0.81 -22.06
N ALA A 143 7.46 -0.41 -23.31
CA ALA A 143 7.33 -1.30 -24.46
C ALA A 143 8.35 -2.45 -24.41
N SER A 144 9.58 -2.18 -23.96
CA SER A 144 10.62 -3.21 -23.81
C SER A 144 10.31 -4.20 -22.68
N GLN A 145 9.52 -3.81 -21.68
CA GLN A 145 9.15 -4.68 -20.55
C GLN A 145 7.87 -5.49 -20.79
N GLN A 146 7.10 -5.17 -21.84
CA GLN A 146 5.80 -5.76 -22.11
C GLN A 146 5.81 -7.29 -22.13
N GLY A 147 6.79 -7.91 -22.80
CA GLY A 147 6.88 -9.37 -22.90
C GLY A 147 7.12 -10.08 -21.57
N LEU A 148 7.89 -9.46 -20.67
CA LEU A 148 8.10 -9.96 -19.31
C LEU A 148 6.81 -9.82 -18.49
N LEU A 149 6.15 -8.68 -18.58
CA LEU A 149 4.92 -8.38 -17.85
C LEU A 149 3.79 -9.32 -18.26
N GLU A 150 3.59 -9.55 -19.57
CA GLU A 150 2.63 -10.51 -20.09
C GLU A 150 2.92 -11.94 -19.61
N THR A 151 4.20 -12.35 -19.60
CA THR A 151 4.62 -13.65 -19.07
C THR A 151 4.32 -13.78 -17.58
N ALA A 152 4.40 -12.67 -16.83
CA ALA A 152 4.04 -12.60 -15.43
C ALA A 152 2.52 -12.51 -15.18
N GLY A 153 1.69 -12.48 -16.23
CA GLY A 153 0.24 -12.37 -16.13
C GLY A 153 -0.25 -10.94 -15.84
N VAL A 154 0.56 -9.94 -16.15
CA VAL A 154 0.18 -8.53 -16.03
C VAL A 154 -0.44 -8.08 -17.35
N GLU A 155 -1.72 -7.71 -17.32
CA GLU A 155 -2.49 -7.29 -18.50
C GLU A 155 -2.49 -5.77 -18.72
N THR A 156 -1.85 -5.01 -17.82
CA THR A 156 -1.84 -3.54 -17.87
C THR A 156 -0.95 -3.04 -18.99
N ASP A 157 -1.49 -2.16 -19.84
CA ASP A 157 -0.72 -1.44 -20.86
C ASP A 157 -0.10 -0.16 -20.27
N PHE A 158 1.16 -0.25 -19.88
CA PHE A 158 1.91 0.88 -19.31
C PHE A 158 2.28 1.94 -20.36
N THR A 159 2.22 1.63 -21.66
CA THR A 159 2.55 2.61 -22.72
C THR A 159 1.51 3.72 -22.82
N ALA A 160 0.31 3.49 -22.32
CA ALA A 160 -0.80 4.44 -22.30
C ALA A 160 -0.86 5.28 -21.00
N MET A 161 0.05 5.05 -20.04
CA MET A 161 0.04 5.71 -18.72
C MET A 161 1.05 6.86 -18.63
N ASP A 162 0.77 7.83 -17.76
CA ASP A 162 1.76 8.84 -17.38
C ASP A 162 2.69 8.27 -16.31
N LEU A 163 3.92 8.00 -16.70
CA LEU A 163 4.96 7.40 -15.85
C LEU A 163 6.04 8.40 -15.41
N SER A 164 5.88 9.69 -15.71
CA SER A 164 6.91 10.72 -15.53
C SER A 164 7.38 10.89 -14.07
N GLY A 165 6.52 10.62 -13.10
CA GLY A 165 6.83 10.73 -11.66
C GLY A 165 7.45 9.48 -11.02
N ILE A 166 7.46 8.34 -11.72
CA ILE A 166 7.80 7.04 -11.11
C ILE A 166 9.26 6.98 -10.64
N SER A 167 10.21 7.48 -11.44
CA SER A 167 11.63 7.47 -11.02
C SER A 167 11.85 8.23 -9.72
N ALA A 168 11.26 9.40 -9.55
CA ALA A 168 11.37 10.20 -8.33
C ALA A 168 10.67 9.51 -7.14
N ALA A 169 9.54 8.82 -7.39
CA ALA A 169 8.89 8.02 -6.37
C ALA A 169 9.76 6.84 -5.92
N MET A 170 10.43 6.16 -6.87
CA MET A 170 11.38 5.09 -6.53
C MET A 170 12.57 5.59 -5.72
N ASP A 171 13.11 6.78 -6.03
CA ASP A 171 14.19 7.39 -5.23
C ASP A 171 13.73 7.66 -3.78
N SER A 172 12.50 8.14 -3.60
CA SER A 172 11.89 8.37 -2.28
C SER A 172 11.68 7.07 -1.51
N LEU A 173 11.21 6.03 -2.19
CA LEU A 173 11.02 4.70 -1.60
C LEU A 173 12.36 4.03 -1.26
N ASP A 174 13.37 4.14 -2.12
CA ASP A 174 14.71 3.61 -1.86
C ASP A 174 15.31 4.25 -0.61
N ALA A 175 15.20 5.57 -0.46
CA ALA A 175 15.67 6.29 0.73
C ALA A 175 14.96 5.83 2.02
N ALA A 176 13.68 5.45 1.94
CA ALA A 176 12.92 4.99 3.10
C ALA A 176 13.18 3.51 3.43
N LEU A 177 13.34 2.67 2.42
CA LEU A 177 13.30 1.22 2.58
C LEU A 177 14.69 0.56 2.67
N LEU A 178 15.74 1.19 2.09
CA LEU A 178 17.11 0.66 2.11
C LEU A 178 17.97 1.19 3.26
N ASP A 179 17.61 2.36 3.82
CA ASP A 179 18.26 2.90 5.02
C ASP A 179 17.70 2.27 6.31
#